data_1a72a2a0484fc78382af8cd192391aee
#
_entry.id   1a72a2a0484fc78382af8cd192391aee
#
_cell.length_a   1.000
_cell.length_b   1.000
_cell.length_c   1.000
_cell.angle_alpha   90.00
_cell.angle_beta   90.00
_cell.angle_gamma   90.00
#
_symmetry.space_group_name_H-M   'P 1'
#
loop_
_entity.id
_entity.type
_entity.pdbx_description
1 polymer ?
#
loop_
_entity_poly.entity_id
_entity_poly.type
_entity_poly.pdbx_seq_one_letter_code
_entity_poly.pdbx_strand_id
1 'polypeptide(L)' 'MKATLEFNLPEEQTEFIRASRADIAWAKLHDIDMQLRNWMKYGGHEFKSVEELSDYIRKEINEALGVVDE' A
#
# COMPACT_ATOMS: atom_id res chain seq x y z
N MET A 1 2.45 15.84 -25.09
CA MET A 1 1.53 14.69 -24.97
C MET A 1 0.77 14.78 -23.66
N LYS A 2 -0.51 14.55 -23.69
CA LYS A 2 -1.36 14.58 -22.47
C LYS A 2 -2.09 13.25 -22.35
N ALA A 3 -2.32 12.83 -21.11
CA ALA A 3 -3.15 11.66 -20.82
C ALA A 3 -4.22 12.07 -19.82
N THR A 4 -5.41 11.55 -19.99
CA THR A 4 -6.55 11.89 -19.14
C THR A 4 -7.28 10.62 -18.75
N LEU A 5 -7.78 10.58 -17.50
CA LEU A 5 -8.66 9.53 -17.02
C LEU A 5 -10.01 10.17 -16.70
N GLU A 6 -11.10 9.55 -17.16
CA GLU A 6 -12.44 10.05 -16.92
C GLU A 6 -13.28 9.02 -16.18
N PHE A 7 -14.09 9.49 -15.24
CA PHE A 7 -14.98 8.64 -14.46
C PHE A 7 -16.36 9.26 -14.37
N ASN A 8 -17.37 8.44 -14.54
CA ASN A 8 -18.77 8.86 -14.36
C ASN A 8 -19.18 8.64 -12.92
N LEU A 9 -19.36 9.73 -12.19
CA LEU A 9 -19.75 9.65 -10.79
C LEU A 9 -21.26 9.83 -10.65
N PRO A 10 -21.88 9.17 -9.69
CA PRO A 10 -21.27 8.33 -8.65
C PRO A 10 -21.05 6.86 -9.03
N GLU A 11 -21.43 6.44 -10.23
CA GLU A 11 -21.40 5.02 -10.64
C GLU A 11 -19.97 4.43 -10.56
N GLU A 12 -18.98 5.22 -10.94
CA GLU A 12 -17.59 4.77 -10.97
C GLU A 12 -16.76 5.36 -9.83
N GLN A 13 -17.40 5.64 -8.71
CA GLN A 13 -16.72 6.28 -7.58
C GLN A 13 -15.59 5.42 -7.01
N THR A 14 -15.78 4.11 -6.94
CA THR A 14 -14.74 3.20 -6.44
C THR A 14 -13.51 3.26 -7.33
N GLU A 15 -13.70 3.20 -8.64
CA GLU A 15 -12.62 3.29 -9.61
C GLU A 15 -11.90 4.63 -9.53
N PHE A 16 -12.65 5.70 -9.35
CA PHE A 16 -12.08 7.04 -9.19
C PHE A 16 -11.22 7.14 -7.94
N ILE A 17 -11.70 6.61 -6.82
CA ILE A 17 -10.94 6.64 -5.56
C ILE A 17 -9.63 5.84 -5.72
N ARG A 18 -9.70 4.67 -6.32
CA ARG A 18 -8.50 3.85 -6.57
C ARG A 18 -7.49 4.58 -7.44
N ALA A 19 -7.97 5.19 -8.52
CA ALA A 19 -7.09 5.92 -9.42
C ALA A 19 -6.45 7.13 -8.73
N SER A 20 -7.22 7.85 -7.92
CA SER A 20 -6.70 9.02 -7.22
C SER A 20 -5.69 8.68 -6.13
N ARG A 21 -5.70 7.44 -5.63
CA ARG A 21 -4.75 6.96 -4.62
C ARG A 21 -3.63 6.10 -5.19
N ALA A 22 -3.59 5.94 -6.50
CA ALA A 22 -2.63 5.03 -7.15
C ALA A 22 -1.17 5.42 -6.84
N ASP A 23 -0.87 6.69 -6.83
CA ASP A 23 0.47 7.20 -6.54
C ASP A 23 0.92 6.81 -5.13
N ILE A 24 0.03 7.01 -4.16
CA ILE A 24 0.30 6.69 -2.75
C ILE A 24 0.48 5.18 -2.59
N ALA A 25 -0.40 4.40 -3.21
CA ALA A 25 -0.33 2.94 -3.14
C ALA A 25 0.95 2.42 -3.78
N TRP A 26 1.34 2.98 -4.91
CA TRP A 26 2.55 2.59 -5.61
C TRP A 26 3.79 2.84 -4.75
N ALA A 27 3.88 4.05 -4.17
CA ALA A 27 4.99 4.42 -3.29
C ALA A 27 5.05 3.51 -2.07
N LYS A 28 3.90 3.19 -1.47
CA LYS A 28 3.84 2.32 -0.30
C LYS A 28 4.29 0.90 -0.61
N LEU A 29 3.87 0.37 -1.77
CA LEU A 29 4.31 -0.95 -2.21
C LEU A 29 5.83 -0.99 -2.39
N HIS A 30 6.38 0.05 -2.97
CA HIS A 30 7.83 0.16 -3.14
C HIS A 30 8.53 0.18 -1.78
N ASP A 31 8.02 0.96 -0.83
CA ASP A 31 8.59 1.03 0.51
C ASP A 31 8.55 -0.31 1.23
N ILE A 32 7.43 -1.03 1.11
CA ILE A 32 7.29 -2.36 1.71
C ILE A 32 8.33 -3.31 1.11
N ASP A 33 8.47 -3.30 -0.21
CA ASP A 33 9.45 -4.15 -0.89
C ASP A 33 10.87 -3.86 -0.41
N MET A 34 11.25 -2.60 -0.36
CA MET A 34 12.58 -2.19 0.08
C MET A 34 12.84 -2.57 1.53
N GLN A 35 11.85 -2.44 2.39
CA GLN A 35 11.97 -2.81 3.78
C GLN A 35 12.18 -4.31 3.94
N LEU A 36 11.37 -5.11 3.25
CA LEU A 36 11.52 -6.56 3.28
C LEU A 36 12.88 -7.00 2.76
N ARG A 37 13.32 -6.37 1.67
CA ARG A 37 14.61 -6.66 1.09
C ARG A 37 15.76 -6.37 2.06
N ASN A 38 15.70 -5.23 2.76
CA ASN A 38 16.69 -4.87 3.74
C ASN A 38 16.75 -5.86 4.89
N TRP A 39 15.59 -6.29 5.37
CA TRP A 39 15.55 -7.29 6.45
C TRP A 39 16.10 -8.63 6.00
N MET A 40 15.87 -9.03 4.76
CA MET A 40 16.42 -10.27 4.21
C MET A 40 17.94 -10.21 4.08
N LYS A 41 18.48 -9.04 3.74
CA LYS A 41 19.91 -8.87 3.53
C LYS A 41 20.69 -8.63 4.80
N TYR A 42 20.16 -7.78 5.67
CA TYR A 42 20.90 -7.27 6.82
C TYR A 42 20.30 -7.66 8.16
N GLY A 43 19.10 -8.18 8.16
CA GLY A 43 18.37 -8.43 9.40
C GLY A 43 17.91 -7.11 10.02
N GLY A 44 17.94 -7.06 11.34
CA GLY A 44 17.60 -5.82 12.04
C GLY A 44 16.11 -5.62 12.32
N HIS A 45 15.27 -6.59 11.99
CA HIS A 45 13.87 -6.53 12.35
C HIS A 45 13.69 -7.00 13.82
N GLU A 46 12.63 -6.54 14.42
CA GLU A 46 12.29 -6.89 15.81
C GLU A 46 11.15 -7.91 15.90
N PHE A 47 10.72 -8.44 14.77
CA PHE A 47 9.61 -9.39 14.74
C PHE A 47 10.05 -10.76 15.25
N LYS A 48 9.27 -11.30 16.16
CA LYS A 48 9.55 -12.58 16.80
C LYS A 48 8.76 -13.74 16.20
N SER A 49 7.78 -13.43 15.36
CA SER A 49 6.91 -14.44 14.76
C SER A 49 6.42 -13.97 13.40
N VAL A 50 5.94 -14.94 12.62
CA VAL A 50 5.28 -14.64 11.34
C VAL A 50 4.05 -13.78 11.57
N GLU A 51 3.35 -13.98 12.69
CA GLU A 51 2.16 -13.22 13.01
C GLU A 51 2.47 -11.73 13.21
N GLU A 52 3.52 -11.41 13.94
CA GLU A 52 3.94 -10.02 14.14
C GLU A 52 4.31 -9.36 12.81
N LEU A 53 5.07 -10.07 11.98
CA LEU A 53 5.45 -9.56 10.67
C LEU A 53 4.23 -9.38 9.77
N SER A 54 3.32 -10.34 9.78
CA SER A 54 2.09 -10.27 8.98
C SER A 54 1.23 -9.08 9.40
N ASP A 55 1.09 -8.85 10.70
CA ASP A 55 0.34 -7.70 11.21
C ASP A 55 0.95 -6.38 10.74
N TYR A 56 2.27 -6.28 10.79
CA TYR A 56 2.96 -5.08 10.30
C TYR A 56 2.69 -4.85 8.83
N ILE A 57 2.86 -5.88 8.01
CA ILE A 57 2.68 -5.76 6.56
C ILE A 57 1.23 -5.43 6.22
N ARG A 58 0.27 -6.08 6.89
CA ARG A 58 -1.14 -5.80 6.67
C ARG A 58 -1.50 -4.36 6.99
N LYS A 59 -0.93 -3.83 8.06
CA LYS A 59 -1.13 -2.44 8.43
C LYS A 59 -0.62 -1.51 7.33
N GLU A 60 0.56 -1.79 6.80
CA GLU A 60 1.13 -0.99 5.72
C GLU A 60 0.28 -1.06 4.44
N ILE A 61 -0.21 -2.26 4.13
CA ILE A 61 -1.09 -2.46 2.98
C ILE A 61 -2.41 -1.71 3.16
N ASN A 62 -3.00 -1.77 4.36
CA ASN A 62 -4.25 -1.08 4.65
C ASN A 62 -4.09 0.43 4.55
N GLU A 63 -2.96 0.97 4.97
CA GLU A 63 -2.65 2.38 4.79
C GLU A 63 -2.59 2.73 3.30
N ALA A 64 -1.96 1.88 2.50
CA ALA A 64 -1.88 2.08 1.06
C ALA A 64 -3.26 2.06 0.40
N LEU A 65 -4.12 1.16 0.86
CA LEU A 65 -5.49 1.03 0.33
C LEU A 65 -6.43 2.11 0.87
N GLY A 66 -6.00 2.84 1.90
CA GLY A 66 -6.84 3.85 2.50
C GLY A 66 -7.89 3.29 3.44
N VAL A 67 -7.70 2.06 3.91
CA VAL A 67 -8.61 1.44 4.88
C VAL A 67 -8.33 2.02 6.25
N VAL A 68 -9.40 2.44 6.93
CA VAL A 68 -9.29 2.97 8.28
C VAL A 68 -9.49 1.81 9.25
N ASP A 69 -8.50 1.60 10.13
CA ASP A 69 -8.62 0.62 11.21
C ASP A 69 -9.56 1.14 12.28
N GLU A 70 -10.58 0.37 12.56
CA GLU A 70 -11.51 0.70 13.64
C GLU A 70 -11.15 -0.04 14.92
#